data_2cefdbcbb154e508ca9f2038edff6a9b
#
_entry.id   2cefdbcbb154e508ca9f2038edff6a9b
#
_cell.length_a   1.000
_cell.length_b   1.000
_cell.length_c   1.000
_cell.angle_alpha   90.00
_cell.angle_beta   90.00
_cell.angle_gamma   90.00
#
_symmetry.space_group_name_H-M   'P 1'
#
loop_
_entity.id
_entity.type
_entity.pdbx_description
1 polymer ?
#
loop_
_entity_poly.entity_id
_entity_poly.type
_entity_poly.pdbx_seq_one_letter_code
_entity_poly.pdbx_strand_id
1 'polypeptide(L)'
;MQWQSILLEKRNGVGLITLNRPQALNALNSQLISEINQALDQLEKDREIGCIVLAGSEKAFAAGADIKEMTDLAFPDIYLDDFFHLADRIAQRRKPLIAAVSGYALGGGCELALMCDFIYCAYNAKFGLPEVTLGVIPGIGGTQRLTHAIGKAKAMEMCLTARQMDAVEAEQSGLVARVFTKEELLEQTVQAAEKIAARSLTANMMLKETINRAFEVNLTEGLRFERRMFHSIFATFDQKEGMQAFVEKRKANFKNQ
;
A
#
# COMPACT_ATOMS: atom_id res chain seq x y z
N MET A 1 6.33 -19.01 -12.52
CA MET A 1 7.28 -17.89 -12.75
C MET A 1 8.32 -17.95 -11.64
N GLN A 2 9.58 -17.69 -11.95
CA GLN A 2 10.63 -17.58 -10.95
C GLN A 2 10.90 -16.10 -10.70
N TRP A 3 10.60 -15.64 -9.48
CA TRP A 3 10.84 -14.27 -9.07
C TRP A 3 12.31 -14.09 -8.69
N GLN A 4 12.91 -12.95 -9.00
CA GLN A 4 14.30 -12.63 -8.66
C GLN A 4 14.40 -11.58 -7.55
N SER A 5 13.47 -10.64 -7.54
CA SER A 5 13.49 -9.46 -6.66
C SER A 5 12.39 -9.49 -5.59
N ILE A 6 11.48 -10.46 -5.65
CA ILE A 6 10.42 -10.64 -4.64
C ILE A 6 10.29 -12.13 -4.24
N LEU A 7 9.66 -12.36 -3.09
CA LEU A 7 9.09 -13.66 -2.72
C LEU A 7 7.57 -13.51 -2.72
N LEU A 8 6.85 -14.53 -3.20
CA LEU A 8 5.39 -14.56 -3.22
C LEU A 8 4.89 -15.80 -2.50
N GLU A 9 4.11 -15.59 -1.46
CA GLU A 9 3.46 -16.64 -0.68
C GLU A 9 1.95 -16.42 -0.66
N LYS A 10 1.19 -17.52 -0.51
CA LYS A 10 -0.27 -17.47 -0.35
C LYS A 10 -0.65 -18.30 0.87
N ARG A 11 -1.39 -17.72 1.80
CA ARG A 11 -1.91 -18.44 2.98
C ARG A 11 -3.22 -17.83 3.46
N ASN A 12 -4.19 -18.64 3.81
CA ASN A 12 -5.44 -18.23 4.49
C ASN A 12 -6.16 -17.05 3.83
N GLY A 13 -6.20 -17.00 2.50
CA GLY A 13 -6.82 -15.89 1.76
C GLY A 13 -5.97 -14.63 1.64
N VAL A 14 -4.71 -14.68 2.07
CA VAL A 14 -3.74 -13.56 2.00
C VAL A 14 -2.66 -13.87 0.97
N GLY A 15 -2.38 -12.90 0.10
CA GLY A 15 -1.17 -12.87 -0.73
C GLY A 15 -0.07 -12.06 -0.03
N LEU A 16 1.06 -12.67 0.29
CA LEU A 16 2.22 -12.00 0.87
C LEU A 16 3.29 -11.81 -0.19
N ILE A 17 3.61 -10.56 -0.51
CA ILE A 17 4.73 -10.16 -1.36
C ILE A 17 5.84 -9.63 -0.46
N THR A 18 7.01 -10.26 -0.46
CA THR A 18 8.18 -9.79 0.27
C THR A 18 9.22 -9.29 -0.71
N LEU A 19 9.65 -8.03 -0.57
CA LEU A 19 10.73 -7.44 -1.34
C LEU A 19 12.03 -8.16 -1.00
N ASN A 20 12.79 -8.60 -2.00
CA ASN A 20 13.94 -9.49 -1.82
C ASN A 20 15.17 -9.02 -2.63
N ARG A 21 15.58 -7.78 -2.39
CA ARG A 21 16.87 -7.21 -2.85
C ARG A 21 17.71 -6.74 -1.64
N PRO A 22 18.05 -7.63 -0.69
CA PRO A 22 18.66 -7.22 0.60
C PRO A 22 20.00 -6.52 0.42
N GLN A 23 20.79 -6.86 -0.62
CA GLN A 23 22.08 -6.24 -0.95
C GLN A 23 21.94 -4.75 -1.37
N ALA A 24 20.77 -4.35 -1.82
CA ALA A 24 20.45 -2.97 -2.20
C ALA A 24 19.41 -2.33 -1.25
N LEU A 25 19.20 -2.88 -0.04
CA LEU A 25 18.18 -2.43 0.91
C LEU A 25 16.79 -2.28 0.25
N ASN A 26 16.45 -3.19 -0.66
CA ASN A 26 15.23 -3.21 -1.45
C ASN A 26 15.01 -1.93 -2.30
N ALA A 27 16.07 -1.24 -2.73
CA ALA A 27 15.94 -0.10 -3.63
C ALA A 27 15.13 -0.47 -4.88
N LEU A 28 14.21 0.42 -5.25
CA LEU A 28 13.25 0.20 -6.34
C LEU A 28 13.95 0.38 -7.68
N ASN A 29 14.05 -0.70 -8.43
CA ASN A 29 14.47 -0.68 -9.83
C ASN A 29 13.33 -1.19 -10.72
N SER A 30 13.50 -1.05 -12.02
CA SER A 30 12.50 -1.43 -13.03
C SER A 30 12.06 -2.90 -12.90
N GLN A 31 13.00 -3.81 -12.60
CA GLN A 31 12.70 -5.21 -12.38
C GLN A 31 11.82 -5.44 -11.16
N LEU A 32 12.16 -4.85 -10.01
CA LEU A 32 11.38 -5.00 -8.79
C LEU A 32 9.94 -4.47 -8.96
N ILE A 33 9.77 -3.29 -9.56
CA ILE A 33 8.46 -2.72 -9.84
C ILE A 33 7.66 -3.60 -10.81
N SER A 34 8.31 -4.14 -11.84
CA SER A 34 7.68 -5.08 -12.78
C SER A 34 7.20 -6.35 -12.07
N GLU A 35 8.05 -6.96 -11.23
CA GLU A 35 7.72 -8.18 -10.50
C GLU A 35 6.60 -7.96 -9.47
N ILE A 36 6.60 -6.83 -8.75
CA ILE A 36 5.50 -6.43 -7.86
C ILE A 36 4.19 -6.38 -8.65
N ASN A 37 4.18 -5.69 -9.80
CA ASN A 37 2.97 -5.57 -10.61
C ASN A 37 2.47 -6.92 -11.13
N GLN A 38 3.36 -7.79 -11.59
CA GLN A 38 3.01 -9.14 -12.06
C GLN A 38 2.43 -10.00 -10.92
N ALA A 39 3.03 -9.93 -9.73
CA ALA A 39 2.52 -10.62 -8.54
C ALA A 39 1.14 -10.09 -8.14
N LEU A 40 0.95 -8.77 -8.15
CA LEU A 40 -0.33 -8.13 -7.88
C LEU A 40 -1.38 -8.53 -8.92
N ASP A 41 -1.04 -8.56 -10.22
CA ASP A 41 -1.94 -9.02 -11.29
C ASP A 41 -2.38 -10.48 -11.08
N GLN A 42 -1.47 -11.34 -10.62
CA GLN A 42 -1.78 -12.73 -10.28
C GLN A 42 -2.73 -12.81 -9.06
N LEU A 43 -2.46 -12.05 -8.01
CA LEU A 43 -3.25 -12.04 -6.79
C LEU A 43 -4.63 -11.39 -6.99
N GLU A 44 -4.75 -10.36 -7.83
CA GLU A 44 -6.03 -9.73 -8.19
C GLU A 44 -6.98 -10.71 -8.88
N LYS A 45 -6.46 -11.59 -9.75
CA LYS A 45 -7.25 -12.60 -10.48
C LYS A 45 -7.61 -13.81 -9.63
N ASP A 46 -6.88 -14.06 -8.56
CA ASP A 46 -7.08 -15.22 -7.69
C ASP A 46 -8.26 -15.01 -6.73
N ARG A 47 -9.35 -15.73 -6.95
CA ARG A 47 -10.57 -15.59 -6.13
C ARG A 47 -10.41 -16.03 -4.69
N GLU A 48 -9.39 -16.83 -4.37
CA GLU A 48 -9.07 -17.28 -3.01
C GLU A 48 -8.38 -16.17 -2.19
N ILE A 49 -7.85 -15.14 -2.84
CA ILE A 49 -7.14 -14.06 -2.18
C ILE A 49 -8.07 -12.87 -1.94
N GLY A 50 -8.26 -12.51 -0.67
CA GLY A 50 -9.10 -11.39 -0.24
C GLY A 50 -8.33 -10.15 0.21
N CYS A 51 -7.04 -10.29 0.55
CA CYS A 51 -6.17 -9.19 0.97
C CYS A 51 -4.71 -9.47 0.59
N ILE A 52 -3.93 -8.42 0.38
CA ILE A 52 -2.52 -8.52 0.00
C ILE A 52 -1.68 -7.79 1.05
N VAL A 53 -0.53 -8.35 1.39
CA VAL A 53 0.48 -7.73 2.26
C VAL A 53 1.75 -7.52 1.44
N LEU A 54 2.30 -6.32 1.50
CA LEU A 54 3.61 -5.98 0.96
C LEU A 54 4.57 -5.75 2.12
N ALA A 55 5.64 -6.54 2.19
CA ALA A 55 6.63 -6.48 3.24
C ALA A 55 8.04 -6.30 2.66
N GLY A 56 8.95 -5.78 3.47
CA GLY A 56 10.39 -5.73 3.17
C GLY A 56 11.19 -6.64 4.09
N SER A 57 12.45 -6.31 4.27
CA SER A 57 13.33 -6.94 5.26
C SER A 57 13.27 -6.19 6.60
N GLU A 58 13.87 -6.77 7.64
CA GLU A 58 13.99 -6.12 8.94
C GLU A 58 14.81 -4.81 8.92
N LYS A 59 15.76 -4.69 7.98
CA LYS A 59 16.61 -3.50 7.85
C LYS A 59 15.98 -2.41 7.01
N ALA A 60 15.23 -2.79 5.99
CA ALA A 60 14.57 -1.86 5.09
C ALA A 60 13.32 -2.48 4.47
N PHE A 61 12.24 -1.76 4.51
CA PHE A 61 11.13 -1.99 3.60
C PHE A 61 11.61 -1.72 2.17
N ALA A 62 11.98 -0.47 1.87
CA ALA A 62 12.70 -0.07 0.67
C ALA A 62 13.42 1.27 0.91
N ALA A 63 14.69 1.37 0.56
CA ALA A 63 15.52 2.54 0.89
C ALA A 63 15.58 3.60 -0.22
N GLY A 64 14.63 3.60 -1.15
CA GLY A 64 14.53 4.58 -2.23
C GLY A 64 14.50 3.96 -3.62
N ALA A 65 14.61 4.79 -4.65
CA ALA A 65 14.82 4.36 -6.02
C ALA A 65 16.27 3.87 -6.21
N ASP A 66 16.50 2.98 -7.17
CA ASP A 66 17.85 2.57 -7.55
C ASP A 66 18.45 3.67 -8.43
N ILE A 67 19.24 4.55 -7.79
CA ILE A 67 19.80 5.75 -8.45
C ILE A 67 20.66 5.40 -9.66
N LYS A 68 21.23 4.19 -9.72
CA LYS A 68 22.02 3.77 -10.89
C LYS A 68 21.20 3.69 -12.17
N GLU A 69 19.91 3.39 -12.07
CA GLU A 69 19.01 3.41 -13.24
C GLU A 69 18.61 4.81 -13.67
N MET A 70 18.88 5.83 -12.82
CA MET A 70 18.41 7.20 -13.05
C MET A 70 19.55 8.17 -13.44
N THR A 71 20.81 7.80 -13.20
CA THR A 71 21.97 8.74 -13.35
C THR A 71 22.09 9.34 -14.74
N ASP A 72 21.79 8.52 -15.75
CA ASP A 72 21.98 8.91 -17.15
C ASP A 72 20.67 9.35 -17.84
N LEU A 73 19.56 9.37 -17.09
CA LEU A 73 18.28 9.81 -17.64
C LEU A 73 18.28 11.32 -17.86
N ALA A 74 17.76 11.74 -18.99
CA ALA A 74 17.63 13.14 -19.36
C ALA A 74 16.23 13.49 -19.82
N PHE A 75 15.83 14.75 -19.63
CA PHE A 75 14.69 15.31 -20.31
C PHE A 75 15.07 15.57 -21.79
N PRO A 76 14.30 15.16 -22.84
CA PRO A 76 12.89 14.75 -22.76
C PRO A 76 12.64 13.23 -22.59
N ASP A 77 13.66 12.38 -22.59
CA ASP A 77 13.46 10.92 -22.64
C ASP A 77 12.65 10.41 -21.43
N ILE A 78 13.02 10.83 -20.22
CA ILE A 78 12.30 10.45 -18.99
C ILE A 78 10.82 10.89 -19.03
N TYR A 79 10.52 12.01 -19.71
CA TYR A 79 9.17 12.52 -19.86
C TYR A 79 8.37 11.75 -20.91
N LEU A 80 8.99 11.41 -22.05
CA LEU A 80 8.34 10.70 -23.15
C LEU A 80 8.05 9.24 -22.78
N ASP A 81 8.95 8.60 -22.05
CA ASP A 81 8.82 7.19 -21.63
C ASP A 81 7.95 7.02 -20.39
N ASP A 82 7.55 8.13 -19.73
CA ASP A 82 6.79 8.10 -18.46
C ASP A 82 7.39 7.10 -17.48
N PHE A 83 8.64 7.33 -17.10
CA PHE A 83 9.53 6.38 -16.42
C PHE A 83 8.89 5.68 -15.21
N PHE A 84 7.99 6.36 -14.51
CA PHE A 84 7.35 5.83 -13.30
C PHE A 84 5.93 5.27 -13.51
N HIS A 85 5.41 5.22 -14.73
CA HIS A 85 4.01 4.80 -15.01
C HIS A 85 3.65 3.43 -14.45
N LEU A 86 4.60 2.49 -14.36
CA LEU A 86 4.35 1.17 -13.77
C LEU A 86 4.11 1.23 -12.26
N ALA A 87 4.67 2.21 -11.56
CA ALA A 87 4.46 2.36 -10.13
C ALA A 87 3.02 2.77 -9.80
N ASP A 88 2.39 3.61 -10.62
CA ASP A 88 1.00 4.05 -10.41
C ASP A 88 0.01 2.90 -10.40
N ARG A 89 0.29 1.82 -11.15
CA ARG A 89 -0.55 0.61 -11.17
C ARG A 89 -0.68 -0.06 -9.81
N ILE A 90 0.29 0.12 -8.91
CA ILE A 90 0.26 -0.46 -7.56
C ILE A 90 -0.87 0.17 -6.74
N ALA A 91 -1.01 1.51 -6.79
CA ALA A 91 -2.06 2.22 -6.08
C ALA A 91 -3.48 1.96 -6.64
N GLN A 92 -3.58 1.50 -7.90
CA GLN A 92 -4.85 1.23 -8.57
C GLN A 92 -5.43 -0.16 -8.29
N ARG A 93 -4.80 -0.95 -7.41
CA ARG A 93 -5.28 -2.30 -7.07
C ARG A 93 -6.62 -2.24 -6.36
N ARG A 94 -7.52 -3.14 -6.74
CA ARG A 94 -8.89 -3.16 -6.18
C ARG A 94 -8.95 -3.91 -4.85
N LYS A 95 -8.17 -4.98 -4.70
CA LYS A 95 -8.07 -5.70 -3.42
C LYS A 95 -7.35 -4.88 -2.37
N PRO A 96 -7.72 -5.00 -1.09
CA PRO A 96 -6.98 -4.38 0.01
C PRO A 96 -5.50 -4.76 -0.02
N LEU A 97 -4.64 -3.75 0.15
CA LEU A 97 -3.17 -3.87 0.13
C LEU A 97 -2.60 -3.19 1.39
N ILE A 98 -1.88 -3.93 2.21
CA ILE A 98 -1.31 -3.45 3.47
C ILE A 98 0.21 -3.43 3.36
N ALA A 99 0.87 -2.35 3.80
CA ALA A 99 2.32 -2.33 3.96
C ALA A 99 2.74 -2.75 5.38
N ALA A 100 3.69 -3.69 5.47
CA ALA A 100 4.41 -4.05 6.70
C ALA A 100 5.82 -3.46 6.64
N VAL A 101 6.02 -2.33 7.34
CA VAL A 101 7.24 -1.53 7.23
C VAL A 101 8.15 -1.74 8.44
N SER A 102 9.33 -2.34 8.23
CA SER A 102 10.42 -2.40 9.19
C SER A 102 11.65 -1.70 8.63
N GLY A 103 12.43 -1.02 9.49
CA GLY A 103 13.60 -0.28 9.06
C GLY A 103 13.27 0.88 8.11
N TYR A 104 14.08 1.06 7.09
CA TYR A 104 13.97 2.22 6.20
C TYR A 104 12.83 2.09 5.18
N ALA A 105 11.98 3.10 5.10
CA ALA A 105 11.05 3.39 4.01
C ALA A 105 11.35 4.83 3.55
N LEU A 106 12.29 4.99 2.62
CA LEU A 106 12.79 6.30 2.22
C LEU A 106 12.57 6.54 0.72
N GLY A 107 12.37 7.80 0.32
CA GLY A 107 12.15 8.16 -1.07
C GLY A 107 11.08 7.31 -1.74
N GLY A 108 11.36 6.74 -2.89
CA GLY A 108 10.45 5.80 -3.57
C GLY A 108 9.94 4.66 -2.70
N GLY A 109 10.71 4.22 -1.67
CA GLY A 109 10.27 3.22 -0.71
C GLY A 109 9.17 3.73 0.23
N CYS A 110 9.25 4.99 0.65
CA CYS A 110 8.18 5.66 1.38
C CYS A 110 6.95 5.84 0.48
N GLU A 111 7.15 6.23 -0.77
CA GLU A 111 6.10 6.38 -1.77
C GLU A 111 5.37 5.05 -2.03
N LEU A 112 6.11 3.95 -2.14
CA LEU A 112 5.55 2.60 -2.28
C LEU A 112 4.68 2.20 -1.06
N ALA A 113 5.14 2.51 0.16
CA ALA A 113 4.34 2.28 1.36
C ALA A 113 3.05 3.12 1.36
N LEU A 114 3.13 4.39 0.91
CA LEU A 114 1.99 5.30 0.76
C LEU A 114 0.99 4.90 -0.34
N MET A 115 1.36 4.02 -1.27
CA MET A 115 0.44 3.44 -2.26
C MET A 115 -0.44 2.34 -1.68
N CYS A 116 -0.08 1.79 -0.51
CA CYS A 116 -0.89 0.80 0.19
C CYS A 116 -2.07 1.49 0.90
N ASP A 117 -3.11 0.73 1.21
CA ASP A 117 -4.32 1.28 1.84
C ASP A 117 -4.07 1.78 3.26
N PHE A 118 -3.19 1.08 3.98
CA PHE A 118 -2.66 1.52 5.26
C PHE A 118 -1.33 0.83 5.56
N ILE A 119 -0.61 1.41 6.52
CA ILE A 119 0.71 0.97 6.93
C ILE A 119 0.66 0.47 8.37
N TYR A 120 1.19 -0.72 8.61
CA TYR A 120 1.66 -1.15 9.92
C TYR A 120 3.18 -1.08 9.94
N CYS A 121 3.78 -0.64 11.04
CA CYS A 121 5.22 -0.57 11.09
C CYS A 121 5.80 -1.11 12.39
N ALA A 122 7.09 -1.39 12.37
CA ALA A 122 7.86 -1.71 13.57
C ALA A 122 8.41 -0.44 14.21
N TYR A 123 8.71 -0.46 15.54
CA TYR A 123 9.31 0.66 16.25
C TYR A 123 10.62 1.17 15.64
N ASN A 124 11.34 0.33 14.89
CA ASN A 124 12.57 0.72 14.19
C ASN A 124 12.33 1.38 12.84
N ALA A 125 11.08 1.54 12.40
CA ALA A 125 10.76 2.11 11.09
C ALA A 125 11.15 3.60 11.02
N LYS A 126 11.66 3.99 9.85
CA LYS A 126 12.00 5.37 9.49
C LYS A 126 11.41 5.71 8.14
N PHE A 127 10.60 6.75 8.10
CA PHE A 127 9.95 7.26 6.90
C PHE A 127 10.58 8.59 6.48
N GLY A 128 10.68 8.84 5.19
CA GLY A 128 11.19 10.12 4.69
C GLY A 128 11.17 10.21 3.18
N LEU A 129 11.19 11.45 2.68
CA LEU A 129 11.32 11.79 1.27
C LEU A 129 12.54 12.70 1.09
N PRO A 130 13.77 12.13 1.07
CA PRO A 130 15.01 12.90 1.06
C PRO A 130 15.49 13.31 -0.35
N GLU A 131 14.64 13.22 -1.37
CA GLU A 131 14.97 13.42 -2.78
C GLU A 131 15.66 14.75 -3.07
N VAL A 132 15.34 15.80 -2.30
CA VAL A 132 15.95 17.12 -2.42
C VAL A 132 17.47 17.10 -2.22
N THR A 133 18.00 16.12 -1.47
CA THR A 133 19.46 15.93 -1.31
C THR A 133 20.15 15.46 -2.58
N LEU A 134 19.39 14.92 -3.53
CA LEU A 134 19.88 14.49 -4.85
C LEU A 134 19.54 15.50 -5.96
N GLY A 135 18.96 16.67 -5.62
CA GLY A 135 18.55 17.67 -6.59
C GLY A 135 17.28 17.31 -7.38
N VAL A 136 16.47 16.38 -6.87
CA VAL A 136 15.20 15.98 -7.47
C VAL A 136 14.07 16.09 -6.45
N ILE A 137 12.85 15.80 -6.87
CA ILE A 137 11.65 15.74 -6.02
C ILE A 137 11.06 14.32 -6.03
N PRO A 138 10.22 13.93 -5.07
CA PRO A 138 9.45 12.69 -5.14
C PRO A 138 8.67 12.59 -6.45
N GLY A 139 8.75 11.45 -7.12
CA GLY A 139 8.24 11.28 -8.50
C GLY A 139 7.07 10.32 -8.66
N ILE A 140 6.75 9.52 -7.62
CA ILE A 140 5.68 8.51 -7.69
C ILE A 140 4.55 8.75 -6.67
N GLY A 141 4.31 10.04 -6.36
CA GLY A 141 3.15 10.51 -5.60
C GLY A 141 3.43 10.87 -4.15
N GLY A 142 4.69 10.85 -3.70
CA GLY A 142 5.07 11.15 -2.32
C GLY A 142 4.61 12.53 -1.85
N THR A 143 4.81 13.57 -2.66
CA THR A 143 4.37 14.93 -2.32
C THR A 143 2.88 15.02 -2.08
N GLN A 144 2.07 14.27 -2.82
CA GLN A 144 0.63 14.30 -2.73
C GLN A 144 0.13 13.42 -1.58
N ARG A 145 0.50 12.13 -1.58
CA ARG A 145 0.03 11.17 -0.57
C ARG A 145 0.51 11.51 0.83
N LEU A 146 1.78 11.91 1.00
CA LEU A 146 2.29 12.32 2.30
C LEU A 146 1.55 13.56 2.83
N THR A 147 1.32 14.58 1.97
CA THR A 147 0.60 15.79 2.35
C THR A 147 -0.83 15.48 2.78
N HIS A 148 -1.51 14.57 2.10
CA HIS A 148 -2.85 14.13 2.50
C HIS A 148 -2.83 13.36 3.83
N ALA A 149 -1.81 12.53 4.07
CA ALA A 149 -1.73 11.72 5.28
C ALA A 149 -1.40 12.53 6.55
N ILE A 150 -0.41 13.43 6.48
CA ILE A 150 0.15 14.10 7.68
C ILE A 150 -0.03 15.63 7.70
N GLY A 151 -0.67 16.17 6.67
CA GLY A 151 -0.88 17.61 6.51
C GLY A 151 0.34 18.35 5.96
N LYS A 152 0.07 19.54 5.39
CA LYS A 152 1.06 20.33 4.66
C LYS A 152 2.30 20.69 5.48
N ALA A 153 2.14 21.07 6.75
CA ALA A 153 3.25 21.57 7.57
C ALA A 153 4.34 20.51 7.76
N LYS A 154 3.95 19.29 8.18
CA LYS A 154 4.90 18.19 8.37
C LYS A 154 5.47 17.68 7.05
N ALA A 155 4.65 17.57 6.01
CA ALA A 155 5.11 17.14 4.69
C ALA A 155 6.17 18.11 4.12
N MET A 156 5.93 19.43 4.21
CA MET A 156 6.90 20.46 3.79
C MET A 156 8.21 20.35 4.57
N GLU A 157 8.14 20.25 5.90
CA GLU A 157 9.31 20.13 6.73
C GLU A 157 10.13 18.89 6.36
N MET A 158 9.48 17.71 6.28
CA MET A 158 10.16 16.47 5.92
C MET A 158 10.83 16.53 4.54
N CYS A 159 10.12 17.01 3.52
CA CYS A 159 10.64 17.05 2.16
C CYS A 159 11.76 18.09 2.00
N LEU A 160 11.62 19.29 2.59
CA LEU A 160 12.59 20.36 2.41
C LEU A 160 13.86 20.17 3.25
N THR A 161 13.74 19.55 4.42
CA THR A 161 14.89 19.29 5.30
C THR A 161 15.50 17.91 5.08
N ALA A 162 14.85 17.05 4.30
CA ALA A 162 15.20 15.64 4.12
C ALA A 162 15.25 14.84 5.45
N ARG A 163 14.56 15.31 6.50
CA ARG A 163 14.54 14.58 7.77
C ARG A 163 13.72 13.31 7.68
N GLN A 164 14.04 12.39 8.54
CA GLN A 164 13.29 11.16 8.72
C GLN A 164 12.31 11.31 9.90
N MET A 165 11.13 10.69 9.73
CA MET A 165 10.10 10.53 10.75
C MET A 165 10.23 9.13 11.36
N ASP A 166 10.21 9.02 12.68
CA ASP A 166 10.20 7.71 13.33
C ASP A 166 8.78 7.11 13.43
N ALA A 167 8.70 5.88 13.89
CA ALA A 167 7.45 5.13 13.97
C ALA A 167 6.41 5.79 14.90
N VAL A 168 6.85 6.37 16.02
CA VAL A 168 5.95 7.01 17.00
C VAL A 168 5.36 8.29 16.41
N GLU A 169 6.20 9.14 15.83
CA GLU A 169 5.72 10.34 15.13
C GLU A 169 4.82 9.98 13.94
N ALA A 170 5.13 8.90 13.21
CA ALA A 170 4.34 8.45 12.07
C ALA A 170 2.92 8.02 12.48
N GLU A 171 2.79 7.28 13.60
CA GLU A 171 1.48 6.92 14.14
C GLU A 171 0.71 8.16 14.64
N GLN A 172 1.35 9.02 15.41
CA GLN A 172 0.73 10.24 15.93
C GLN A 172 0.29 11.21 14.83
N SER A 173 0.98 11.18 13.68
CA SER A 173 0.66 12.04 12.53
C SER A 173 -0.38 11.44 11.60
N GLY A 174 -0.77 10.18 11.79
CA GLY A 174 -1.73 9.49 10.91
C GLY A 174 -1.14 8.88 9.65
N LEU A 175 0.21 8.85 9.53
CA LEU A 175 0.89 8.15 8.43
C LEU A 175 0.77 6.63 8.58
N VAL A 176 0.84 6.15 9.81
CA VAL A 176 0.84 4.73 10.17
C VAL A 176 -0.37 4.42 11.03
N ALA A 177 -1.05 3.32 10.76
CA ALA A 177 -2.23 2.91 11.49
C ALA A 177 -1.91 2.24 12.84
N ARG A 178 -0.77 1.52 12.95
CA ARG A 178 -0.32 0.86 14.19
C ARG A 178 1.19 0.61 14.17
N VAL A 179 1.78 0.61 15.38
CA VAL A 179 3.18 0.27 15.62
C VAL A 179 3.27 -1.01 16.44
N PHE A 180 4.20 -1.89 16.09
CA PHE A 180 4.45 -3.18 16.73
C PHE A 180 5.94 -3.34 17.06
N THR A 181 6.29 -4.37 17.82
CA THR A 181 7.68 -4.81 17.87
C THR A 181 8.08 -5.37 16.50
N LYS A 182 9.37 -5.39 16.24
CA LYS A 182 9.92 -5.89 14.98
C LYS A 182 9.56 -7.37 14.74
N GLU A 183 9.55 -8.16 15.80
CA GLU A 183 9.24 -9.57 15.81
C GLU A 183 7.75 -9.85 15.54
N GLU A 184 6.88 -8.95 16.01
CA GLU A 184 5.43 -9.10 15.88
C GLU A 184 4.88 -8.54 14.57
N LEU A 185 5.55 -7.58 13.94
CA LEU A 185 5.02 -6.80 12.82
C LEU A 185 4.39 -7.66 11.72
N LEU A 186 5.15 -8.62 11.18
CA LEU A 186 4.69 -9.40 10.04
C LEU A 186 3.48 -10.25 10.41
N GLU A 187 3.53 -10.92 11.56
CA GLU A 187 2.42 -11.76 12.03
C GLU A 187 1.17 -10.93 12.30
N GLN A 188 1.28 -9.79 12.97
CA GLN A 188 0.15 -8.88 13.23
C GLN A 188 -0.45 -8.31 11.93
N THR A 189 0.40 -8.02 10.94
CA THR A 189 -0.06 -7.55 9.63
C THR A 189 -0.81 -8.66 8.89
N VAL A 190 -0.29 -9.87 8.89
CA VAL A 190 -0.96 -11.01 8.24
C VAL A 190 -2.27 -11.35 8.94
N GLN A 191 -2.34 -11.34 10.28
CA GLN A 191 -3.58 -11.52 11.02
C GLN A 191 -4.64 -10.46 10.68
N ALA A 192 -4.23 -9.20 10.49
CA ALA A 192 -5.13 -8.15 10.01
C ALA A 192 -5.63 -8.44 8.59
N ALA A 193 -4.74 -8.87 7.69
CA ALA A 193 -5.08 -9.24 6.33
C ALA A 193 -6.02 -10.46 6.28
N GLU A 194 -5.83 -11.47 7.12
CA GLU A 194 -6.71 -12.63 7.24
C GLU A 194 -8.12 -12.23 7.72
N LYS A 195 -8.21 -11.29 8.68
CA LYS A 195 -9.50 -10.73 9.10
C LYS A 195 -10.22 -10.02 7.96
N ILE A 196 -9.50 -9.31 7.11
CA ILE A 196 -10.05 -8.64 5.92
C ILE A 196 -10.46 -9.69 4.88
N ALA A 197 -9.60 -10.66 4.58
CA ALA A 197 -9.87 -11.73 3.63
C ALA A 197 -11.07 -12.60 4.00
N ALA A 198 -11.36 -12.74 5.30
CA ALA A 198 -12.53 -13.47 5.81
C ALA A 198 -13.87 -12.71 5.65
N ARG A 199 -13.86 -11.48 5.13
CA ARG A 199 -15.06 -10.67 4.82
C ARG A 199 -15.42 -10.80 3.34
N SER A 200 -16.60 -10.27 2.97
CA SER A 200 -16.98 -10.17 1.57
C SER A 200 -15.95 -9.36 0.78
N LEU A 201 -15.32 -9.99 -0.20
CA LEU A 201 -14.34 -9.33 -1.06
C LEU A 201 -14.97 -8.17 -1.83
N THR A 202 -16.19 -8.37 -2.35
CA THR A 202 -16.93 -7.32 -3.06
C THR A 202 -17.16 -6.09 -2.18
N ALA A 203 -17.58 -6.30 -0.92
CA ALA A 203 -17.76 -5.22 0.03
C ALA A 203 -16.44 -4.50 0.36
N ASN A 204 -15.35 -5.24 0.58
CA ASN A 204 -14.04 -4.67 0.84
C ASN A 204 -13.53 -3.80 -0.33
N MET A 205 -13.70 -4.29 -1.57
CA MET A 205 -13.29 -3.54 -2.77
C MET A 205 -14.10 -2.25 -2.93
N MET A 206 -15.42 -2.31 -2.77
CA MET A 206 -16.29 -1.14 -2.82
C MET A 206 -15.99 -0.15 -1.69
N LEU A 207 -15.72 -0.64 -0.48
CA LEU A 207 -15.35 0.20 0.67
C LEU A 207 -14.04 0.94 0.42
N LYS A 208 -13.00 0.23 -0.06
CA LYS A 208 -11.71 0.82 -0.44
C LYS A 208 -11.89 1.93 -1.48
N GLU A 209 -12.63 1.66 -2.56
CA GLU A 209 -12.90 2.65 -3.60
C GLU A 209 -13.63 3.87 -3.04
N THR A 210 -14.62 3.64 -2.16
CA THR A 210 -15.40 4.71 -1.54
C THR A 210 -14.54 5.59 -0.63
N ILE A 211 -13.66 4.99 0.18
CA ILE A 211 -12.75 5.76 1.06
C ILE A 211 -11.76 6.58 0.21
N ASN A 212 -11.16 5.98 -0.83
CA ASN A 212 -10.21 6.68 -1.70
C ASN A 212 -10.88 7.87 -2.41
N ARG A 213 -12.17 7.78 -2.72
CA ARG A 213 -12.93 8.88 -3.33
C ARG A 213 -12.95 10.16 -2.48
N ALA A 214 -12.79 10.05 -1.16
CA ALA A 214 -12.75 11.21 -0.27
C ALA A 214 -11.57 12.17 -0.55
N PHE A 215 -10.51 11.67 -1.18
CA PHE A 215 -9.33 12.47 -1.55
C PHE A 215 -9.43 13.07 -2.96
N GLU A 216 -10.46 12.75 -3.73
CA GLU A 216 -10.56 13.10 -5.14
C GLU A 216 -11.73 14.03 -5.47
N VAL A 217 -12.75 14.06 -4.61
CA VAL A 217 -13.96 14.85 -4.85
C VAL A 217 -14.37 15.66 -3.62
N ASN A 218 -15.24 16.65 -3.81
CA ASN A 218 -15.84 17.36 -2.68
C ASN A 218 -16.80 16.45 -1.89
N LEU A 219 -17.10 16.84 -0.64
CA LEU A 219 -17.92 16.05 0.29
C LEU A 219 -19.28 15.66 -0.30
N THR A 220 -19.96 16.57 -1.00
CA THR A 220 -21.29 16.30 -1.56
C THR A 220 -21.25 15.17 -2.59
N GLU A 221 -20.29 15.19 -3.49
CA GLU A 221 -20.12 14.13 -4.49
C GLU A 221 -19.62 12.82 -3.85
N GLY A 222 -18.73 12.90 -2.86
CA GLY A 222 -18.29 11.74 -2.08
C GLY A 222 -19.48 11.03 -1.41
N LEU A 223 -20.36 11.75 -0.74
CA LEU A 223 -21.57 11.20 -0.11
C LEU A 223 -22.55 10.60 -1.13
N ARG A 224 -22.67 11.19 -2.33
CA ARG A 224 -23.50 10.63 -3.41
C ARG A 224 -22.91 9.33 -3.93
N PHE A 225 -21.58 9.27 -4.11
CA PHE A 225 -20.87 8.07 -4.54
C PHE A 225 -21.04 6.96 -3.51
N GLU A 226 -20.75 7.22 -2.23
CA GLU A 226 -20.92 6.28 -1.12
C GLU A 226 -22.32 5.67 -1.09
N ARG A 227 -23.36 6.51 -1.20
CA ARG A 227 -24.75 6.05 -1.18
C ARG A 227 -25.09 5.13 -2.36
N ARG A 228 -24.56 5.42 -3.55
CA ARG A 228 -24.71 4.54 -4.73
C ARG A 228 -24.02 3.20 -4.51
N MET A 229 -22.79 3.19 -3.97
CA MET A 229 -22.08 1.97 -3.62
C MET A 229 -22.85 1.16 -2.55
N PHE A 230 -23.33 1.84 -1.50
CA PHE A 230 -24.15 1.21 -0.46
C PHE A 230 -25.42 0.56 -1.04
N HIS A 231 -26.14 1.25 -1.93
CA HIS A 231 -27.31 0.66 -2.56
C HIS A 231 -26.95 -0.53 -3.47
N SER A 232 -25.86 -0.41 -4.23
CA SER A 232 -25.44 -1.44 -5.17
C SER A 232 -25.09 -2.76 -4.49
N ILE A 233 -24.53 -2.70 -3.26
CA ILE A 233 -24.12 -3.90 -2.53
C ILE A 233 -25.31 -4.79 -2.14
N PHE A 234 -26.55 -4.23 -2.06
CA PHE A 234 -27.75 -4.99 -1.76
C PHE A 234 -28.14 -5.99 -2.88
N ALA A 235 -27.52 -5.89 -4.05
CA ALA A 235 -27.66 -6.87 -5.12
C ALA A 235 -26.80 -8.13 -4.91
N THR A 236 -25.87 -8.14 -3.94
CA THR A 236 -24.94 -9.25 -3.73
C THR A 236 -25.52 -10.33 -2.81
N PHE A 237 -25.10 -11.58 -3.03
CA PHE A 237 -25.38 -12.69 -2.12
C PHE A 237 -24.81 -12.42 -0.73
N ASP A 238 -23.59 -11.93 -0.65
CA ASP A 238 -22.87 -11.71 0.60
C ASP A 238 -23.57 -10.70 1.52
N GLN A 239 -24.26 -9.72 0.96
CA GLN A 239 -25.06 -8.78 1.76
C GLN A 239 -26.21 -9.50 2.46
N LYS A 240 -26.93 -10.39 1.76
CA LYS A 240 -28.03 -11.18 2.31
C LYS A 240 -27.51 -12.11 3.40
N GLU A 241 -26.45 -12.86 3.08
CA GLU A 241 -25.80 -13.79 4.01
C GLU A 241 -25.31 -13.05 5.29
N GLY A 242 -24.62 -11.94 5.12
CA GLY A 242 -24.07 -11.17 6.25
C GLY A 242 -25.14 -10.68 7.21
N MET A 243 -26.25 -10.11 6.70
CA MET A 243 -27.36 -9.64 7.50
C MET A 243 -28.12 -10.79 8.18
N GLN A 244 -28.36 -11.88 7.44
CA GLN A 244 -29.03 -13.06 7.98
C GLN A 244 -28.19 -13.71 9.08
N ALA A 245 -26.89 -13.90 8.86
CA ALA A 245 -25.98 -14.45 9.86
C ALA A 245 -25.93 -13.61 11.15
N PHE A 246 -25.96 -12.26 10.99
CA PHE A 246 -26.01 -11.36 12.13
C PHE A 246 -27.28 -11.54 12.97
N VAL A 247 -28.46 -11.60 12.32
CA VAL A 247 -29.75 -11.82 12.99
C VAL A 247 -29.79 -13.18 13.69
N GLU A 248 -29.26 -14.21 13.05
CA GLU A 248 -29.18 -15.58 13.58
C GLU A 248 -28.03 -15.80 14.58
N LYS A 249 -27.21 -14.79 14.84
CA LYS A 249 -26.02 -14.86 15.74
C LYS A 249 -25.04 -15.99 15.38
N ARG A 250 -24.82 -16.22 14.09
CA ARG A 250 -23.86 -17.19 13.56
C ARG A 250 -22.77 -16.46 12.73
N LYS A 251 -21.69 -17.17 12.43
CA LYS A 251 -20.66 -16.69 11.51
C LYS A 251 -21.21 -16.67 10.08
N ALA A 252 -21.00 -15.55 9.37
CA ALA A 252 -21.33 -15.46 7.96
C ALA A 252 -20.39 -16.32 7.10
N ASN A 253 -20.93 -16.87 6.01
CA ASN A 253 -20.20 -17.64 5.02
C ASN A 253 -20.24 -16.92 3.67
N PHE A 254 -19.34 -15.96 3.49
CA PHE A 254 -19.25 -15.15 2.29
C PHE A 254 -18.72 -15.95 1.10
N LYS A 255 -19.32 -15.75 -0.08
CA LYS A 255 -19.01 -16.47 -1.32
C LYS A 255 -18.47 -15.55 -2.41
N ASN A 256 -18.41 -14.24 -2.14
CA ASN A 256 -17.94 -13.23 -3.07
C ASN A 256 -18.78 -13.17 -4.37
N GLN A 257 -20.09 -13.26 -4.22
CA GLN A 257 -21.09 -13.29 -5.30
C GLN A 257 -22.19 -12.24 -5.10
#